data_126908aa3073eafaccd57d02b31ce356
#
_entry.id   126908aa3073eafaccd57d02b31ce356
#
_cell.length_a   1.000
_cell.length_b   1.000
_cell.length_c   1.000
_cell.angle_alpha   90.00
_cell.angle_beta   90.00
_cell.angle_gamma   90.00
#
_symmetry.space_group_name_H-M   'P 1'
#
loop_
_entity.id
_entity.type
_entity.pdbx_description
1 polymer ?
#
loop_
_entity_poly.entity_id
_entity_poly.type
_entity_poly.pdbx_seq_one_letter_code
_entity_poly.pdbx_strand_id
1 'polypeptide(L)'
;PDARRHRAFLVPIGGLELGIACGALFVHEKRYYKDLLNQQPATAWREQPILPMAVLTQNDRTAAMRQSGVTEEGPAGVLVGAGSLGSALLNLWGRSGWGRWTVIDKDHIKPHNLSRHGAYAQHIGETKATVVAGLHAAAMEGATEIVPVVADGCDFAQADVAQALAGAALAIDASTTLEYPRAASVVDTLPRHFSVFVTPNGNAAVLLAEDAKRMQRLRTLEAQYYRALIQQDWGRVHLDGHASTFWSGASCRDISLVMPYSRILGQASTLAEQIQAAVAREDALIRIWQRDPARGGVEVHDVPAVPERRIALGELDLYIDDGVEQQLRVLRQQSFPNETGGVLLGYYDFNIKAVVIVAGLPAPSDSKASPDSFERGVAGLAEAVKDAAKRTAGMVGYVGEWHSHPPGHSASPSRHDLVQLVHLALGMADDGLPAVQLIVGEQDLQILQGAVQ
;
A
#
# COMPACT_ATOMS: atom_id res chain seq x y z
N PRO A 1 26.74 8.07 -28.83
CA PRO A 1 25.82 9.07 -28.34
C PRO A 1 26.54 10.41 -28.35
N ASP A 2 26.03 11.33 -29.14
CA ASP A 2 26.54 12.68 -29.35
C ASP A 2 26.39 13.52 -28.08
N ALA A 3 27.37 13.48 -27.20
CA ALA A 3 27.45 14.41 -26.09
C ALA A 3 27.87 15.79 -26.64
N ARG A 4 26.91 16.60 -27.07
CA ARG A 4 27.16 17.99 -27.39
C ARG A 4 27.71 18.70 -26.18
N ARG A 5 28.99 19.13 -26.22
CA ARG A 5 29.59 19.91 -25.13
C ARG A 5 29.28 21.37 -25.38
N HIS A 6 28.46 21.97 -24.54
CA HIS A 6 28.23 23.41 -24.54
C HIS A 6 29.32 24.10 -23.72
N ARG A 7 29.81 25.23 -24.22
CA ARG A 7 30.72 26.11 -23.48
C ARG A 7 30.12 27.52 -23.51
N ALA A 8 30.09 28.16 -22.34
CA ALA A 8 29.64 29.53 -22.22
C ALA A 8 30.76 30.40 -21.64
N PHE A 9 30.84 31.62 -22.13
CA PHE A 9 31.83 32.62 -21.70
C PHE A 9 31.09 33.92 -21.46
N LEU A 10 31.47 34.66 -20.45
CA LEU A 10 31.00 35.99 -20.17
C LEU A 10 32.14 36.99 -20.37
N VAL A 11 31.90 38.01 -21.19
CA VAL A 11 32.74 39.19 -21.26
C VAL A 11 32.10 40.25 -20.35
N PRO A 12 32.70 40.59 -19.18
CA PRO A 12 32.01 41.35 -18.13
C PRO A 12 32.09 42.87 -18.37
N ILE A 13 31.90 43.29 -19.62
CA ILE A 13 31.82 44.71 -20.02
C ILE A 13 30.54 44.98 -20.81
N GLY A 14 30.05 46.21 -20.79
CA GLY A 14 28.87 46.62 -21.53
C GLY A 14 29.05 46.50 -23.05
N GLY A 15 27.94 46.20 -23.76
CA GLY A 15 28.00 46.05 -25.24
C GLY A 15 28.56 47.26 -25.96
N LEU A 16 28.36 48.45 -25.47
CA LEU A 16 28.94 49.70 -26.03
C LEU A 16 30.45 49.75 -25.80
N GLU A 17 30.92 49.40 -24.61
CA GLU A 17 32.35 49.35 -24.28
C GLU A 17 33.06 48.24 -25.13
N LEU A 18 32.42 47.09 -25.30
CA LEU A 18 32.92 46.04 -26.18
C LEU A 18 32.97 46.54 -27.64
N GLY A 19 31.95 47.28 -28.07
CA GLY A 19 31.92 47.88 -29.44
C GLY A 19 33.08 48.85 -29.68
N ILE A 20 33.47 49.64 -28.64
CA ILE A 20 34.65 50.50 -28.71
C ILE A 20 35.93 49.66 -28.75
N ALA A 21 36.08 48.67 -27.89
CA ALA A 21 37.24 47.81 -27.81
C ALA A 21 37.47 47.04 -29.13
N CYS A 22 36.39 46.67 -29.83
CA CYS A 22 36.42 46.03 -31.13
C CYS A 22 36.64 47.03 -32.32
N GLY A 23 36.62 48.35 -32.06
CA GLY A 23 36.72 49.37 -33.10
C GLY A 23 35.44 49.53 -33.95
N ALA A 24 34.33 48.97 -33.50
CA ALA A 24 33.03 49.11 -34.18
C ALA A 24 32.27 50.39 -33.78
N LEU A 25 32.61 50.96 -32.64
CA LEU A 25 32.04 52.20 -32.11
C LEU A 25 33.14 53.18 -31.67
N PHE A 26 32.83 54.46 -31.75
CA PHE A 26 33.62 55.51 -31.08
C PHE A 26 32.72 56.47 -30.34
N VAL A 27 33.29 57.22 -29.39
CA VAL A 27 32.57 58.21 -28.60
C VAL A 27 32.97 59.62 -29.04
N HIS A 28 31.98 60.43 -29.40
CA HIS A 28 32.13 61.84 -29.65
C HIS A 28 31.05 62.63 -28.91
N GLU A 29 31.40 63.67 -28.18
CA GLU A 29 30.48 64.49 -27.37
C GLU A 29 29.53 63.68 -26.47
N LYS A 30 30.04 62.64 -25.80
CA LYS A 30 29.28 61.74 -24.92
C LYS A 30 28.20 60.87 -25.66
N ARG A 31 28.29 60.79 -26.99
CA ARG A 31 27.40 59.92 -27.82
C ARG A 31 28.22 58.87 -28.50
N TYR A 32 27.60 57.73 -28.73
CA TYR A 32 28.19 56.56 -29.40
C TYR A 32 27.84 56.61 -30.89
N TYR A 33 28.85 56.46 -31.74
CA TYR A 33 28.72 56.42 -33.22
C TYR A 33 29.35 55.15 -33.77
N LYS A 34 28.79 54.59 -34.85
CA LYS A 34 29.42 53.52 -35.62
C LYS A 34 30.65 54.04 -36.29
N ASP A 35 31.77 53.35 -36.13
CA ASP A 35 32.99 53.65 -36.86
C ASP A 35 32.96 52.92 -38.20
N LEU A 36 32.54 53.63 -39.24
CA LEU A 36 32.46 53.14 -40.67
C LEU A 36 33.72 53.33 -41.43
N LEU A 37 34.69 54.06 -40.91
CA LEU A 37 35.91 54.45 -41.61
C LEU A 37 37.17 53.73 -41.10
N ASN A 38 37.05 53.03 -40.00
CA ASN A 38 38.15 52.31 -39.34
C ASN A 38 38.55 51.09 -40.23
N GLN A 39 39.64 51.20 -40.89
CA GLN A 39 40.20 50.12 -41.73
C GLN A 39 41.26 49.26 -41.00
N GLN A 40 41.58 49.61 -39.75
CA GLN A 40 42.54 48.85 -38.94
C GLN A 40 41.85 48.03 -37.91
N PRO A 41 42.17 46.71 -37.78
CA PRO A 41 41.58 45.90 -36.75
C PRO A 41 41.98 46.39 -35.36
N ALA A 42 41.00 46.83 -34.55
CA ALA A 42 41.23 47.15 -33.14
C ALA A 42 41.69 45.88 -32.37
N THR A 43 42.63 46.04 -31.48
CA THR A 43 43.17 44.92 -30.70
C THR A 43 42.81 44.99 -29.25
N ALA A 44 42.22 46.11 -28.77
CA ALA A 44 41.88 46.32 -27.38
C ALA A 44 40.87 45.32 -26.80
N TRP A 45 40.06 44.67 -27.66
CA TRP A 45 39.17 43.58 -27.23
C TRP A 45 39.94 42.35 -26.73
N ARG A 46 41.21 42.16 -27.15
CA ARG A 46 42.04 41.01 -26.73
C ARG A 46 42.45 41.10 -25.26
N GLU A 47 42.44 42.29 -24.68
CA GLU A 47 42.77 42.59 -23.32
C GLU A 47 41.56 42.44 -22.38
N GLN A 48 40.37 42.25 -22.94
CA GLN A 48 39.16 42.10 -22.17
C GLN A 48 39.13 40.71 -21.48
N PRO A 49 38.77 40.65 -20.19
CA PRO A 49 38.67 39.36 -19.49
C PRO A 49 37.54 38.53 -20.09
N ILE A 50 37.81 37.25 -20.26
CA ILE A 50 36.81 36.24 -20.62
C ILE A 50 36.63 35.29 -19.46
N LEU A 51 35.46 35.32 -18.86
CA LEU A 51 35.14 34.44 -17.73
C LEU A 51 34.48 33.16 -18.26
N PRO A 52 35.04 31.97 -18.00
CA PRO A 52 34.36 30.74 -18.29
C PRO A 52 33.16 30.56 -17.38
N MET A 53 32.03 30.23 -17.97
CA MET A 53 30.76 30.03 -17.28
C MET A 53 30.39 28.57 -17.25
N ALA A 54 29.85 28.09 -16.11
CA ALA A 54 29.20 26.80 -16.09
C ALA A 54 27.89 26.84 -16.86
N VAL A 55 27.70 25.87 -17.74
CA VAL A 55 26.41 25.67 -18.41
C VAL A 55 25.60 24.70 -17.62
N LEU A 56 24.53 25.19 -16.97
CA LEU A 56 23.57 24.37 -16.25
C LEU A 56 22.42 24.03 -17.19
N THR A 57 22.12 22.75 -17.30
CA THR A 57 20.94 22.25 -18.03
C THR A 57 19.83 21.93 -17.02
N GLN A 58 18.59 22.09 -17.45
CA GLN A 58 17.45 21.66 -16.64
C GLN A 58 17.52 20.15 -16.41
N ASN A 59 17.12 19.72 -15.21
CA ASN A 59 17.02 18.32 -14.84
C ASN A 59 15.60 17.83 -15.11
N ASP A 60 15.28 17.59 -16.38
CA ASP A 60 14.00 17.05 -16.80
C ASP A 60 13.85 15.56 -16.42
N ARG A 61 12.68 14.99 -16.65
CA ARG A 61 12.38 13.58 -16.36
C ARG A 61 13.39 12.62 -17.00
N THR A 62 13.74 12.84 -18.25
CA THR A 62 14.69 11.99 -19.00
C THR A 62 16.08 12.03 -18.37
N ALA A 63 16.52 13.22 -17.96
CA ALA A 63 17.78 13.41 -17.27
C ALA A 63 17.75 12.72 -15.90
N ALA A 64 16.65 12.86 -15.13
CA ALA A 64 16.45 12.22 -13.84
C ALA A 64 16.50 10.69 -13.94
N MET A 65 15.78 10.08 -14.89
CA MET A 65 15.80 8.64 -15.14
C MET A 65 17.22 8.14 -15.44
N ARG A 66 17.92 8.82 -16.34
CA ARG A 66 19.30 8.47 -16.70
C ARG A 66 20.27 8.57 -15.52
N GLN A 67 20.15 9.63 -14.70
CA GLN A 67 21.01 9.86 -13.53
C GLN A 67 20.74 8.83 -12.41
N SER A 68 19.50 8.35 -12.31
CA SER A 68 19.05 7.37 -11.33
C SER A 68 19.18 5.90 -11.82
N GLY A 69 19.63 5.68 -13.07
CA GLY A 69 19.72 4.33 -13.63
C GLY A 69 18.38 3.68 -13.94
N VAL A 70 17.29 4.47 -14.01
CA VAL A 70 15.95 3.99 -14.32
C VAL A 70 15.81 3.84 -15.81
N THR A 71 15.57 2.61 -16.30
CA THR A 71 15.43 2.26 -17.71
C THR A 71 13.98 2.21 -18.17
N GLU A 72 13.06 1.88 -17.26
CA GLU A 72 11.63 1.75 -17.52
C GLU A 72 10.88 3.00 -17.06
N GLU A 73 9.99 3.52 -17.90
CA GLU A 73 9.24 4.75 -17.58
C GLU A 73 8.30 4.63 -16.38
N GLY A 74 7.92 3.41 -16.02
CA GLY A 74 6.92 3.14 -15.02
C GLY A 74 5.48 3.45 -15.47
N PRO A 75 4.48 3.16 -14.62
CA PRO A 75 3.07 3.29 -14.97
C PRO A 75 2.56 4.74 -14.92
N ALA A 76 1.47 5.00 -15.63
CA ALA A 76 0.51 6.02 -15.21
C ALA A 76 -0.25 5.45 -14.01
N GLY A 77 -0.04 6.02 -12.83
CA GLY A 77 -0.54 5.45 -11.58
C GLY A 77 -1.27 6.45 -10.69
N VAL A 78 -2.08 5.91 -9.80
CA VAL A 78 -2.73 6.64 -8.71
C VAL A 78 -2.09 6.21 -7.39
N LEU A 79 -1.72 7.16 -6.54
CA LEU A 79 -1.38 6.90 -5.14
C LEU A 79 -2.50 7.46 -4.25
N VAL A 80 -3.09 6.61 -3.43
CA VAL A 80 -4.08 6.99 -2.43
C VAL A 80 -3.42 7.08 -1.06
N GLY A 81 -3.47 8.27 -0.48
CA GLY A 81 -2.81 8.58 0.78
C GLY A 81 -1.46 9.30 0.60
N ALA A 82 -1.45 10.61 0.85
CA ALA A 82 -0.26 11.47 0.85
C ALA A 82 0.30 11.69 2.27
N GLY A 83 0.17 10.68 3.13
CA GLY A 83 0.73 10.70 4.48
C GLY A 83 2.26 10.55 4.50
N SER A 84 2.79 10.13 5.63
CA SER A 84 4.25 9.96 5.83
C SER A 84 4.87 9.02 4.80
N LEU A 85 4.25 7.85 4.56
CA LEU A 85 4.75 6.86 3.61
C LEU A 85 4.51 7.32 2.17
N GLY A 86 3.28 7.72 1.82
CA GLY A 86 2.94 8.10 0.44
C GLY A 86 3.73 9.31 -0.05
N SER A 87 3.93 10.33 0.80
CA SER A 87 4.76 11.50 0.44
C SER A 87 6.23 11.10 0.21
N ALA A 88 6.77 10.15 0.98
CA ALA A 88 8.12 9.65 0.80
C ALA A 88 8.26 8.84 -0.50
N LEU A 89 7.31 7.96 -0.82
CA LEU A 89 7.30 7.19 -2.07
C LEU A 89 7.25 8.11 -3.29
N LEU A 90 6.33 9.09 -3.31
CA LEU A 90 6.24 10.05 -4.43
C LEU A 90 7.51 10.89 -4.60
N ASN A 91 8.16 11.27 -3.49
CA ASN A 91 9.44 11.99 -3.57
C ASN A 91 10.55 11.11 -4.18
N LEU A 92 10.62 9.82 -3.82
CA LEU A 92 11.61 8.89 -4.35
C LEU A 92 11.38 8.64 -5.85
N TRP A 93 10.16 8.30 -6.25
CA TRP A 93 9.81 8.06 -7.65
C TRP A 93 9.90 9.31 -8.52
N GLY A 94 9.42 10.45 -8.02
CA GLY A 94 9.48 11.71 -8.72
C GLY A 94 10.92 12.13 -9.02
N ARG A 95 11.84 12.01 -8.04
CA ARG A 95 13.27 12.34 -8.24
C ARG A 95 13.97 11.40 -9.21
N SER A 96 13.55 10.15 -9.28
CA SER A 96 14.07 9.18 -10.25
C SER A 96 13.39 9.26 -11.63
N GLY A 97 12.31 10.03 -11.76
CA GLY A 97 11.52 10.14 -12.99
C GLY A 97 10.64 8.92 -13.29
N TRP A 98 10.46 8.00 -12.32
CA TRP A 98 9.69 6.80 -12.52
C TRP A 98 8.20 7.02 -12.29
N GLY A 99 7.39 6.61 -13.26
CA GLY A 99 5.94 6.74 -13.24
C GLY A 99 5.42 8.15 -13.53
N ARG A 100 4.11 8.26 -13.71
CA ARG A 100 3.33 9.51 -13.74
C ARG A 100 2.20 9.34 -12.75
N TRP A 101 2.09 10.24 -11.79
CA TRP A 101 1.29 9.98 -10.61
C TRP A 101 0.16 10.98 -10.43
N THR A 102 -1.04 10.48 -10.16
CA THR A 102 -2.11 11.24 -9.52
C THR A 102 -2.13 10.87 -8.04
N VAL A 103 -2.14 11.85 -7.15
CA VAL A 103 -2.20 11.62 -5.69
C VAL A 103 -3.54 12.05 -5.14
N ILE A 104 -4.23 11.12 -4.47
CA ILE A 104 -5.54 11.34 -3.85
C ILE A 104 -5.39 11.36 -2.34
N ASP A 105 -5.74 12.49 -1.71
CA ASP A 105 -5.79 12.63 -0.24
C ASP A 105 -6.69 13.80 0.12
N LYS A 106 -7.63 13.60 1.06
CA LYS A 106 -8.56 14.64 1.54
C LYS A 106 -8.04 15.48 2.69
N ASP A 107 -6.96 15.03 3.34
CA ASP A 107 -6.46 15.61 4.58
C ASP A 107 -5.59 16.83 4.35
N HIS A 108 -5.40 17.60 5.44
CA HIS A 108 -4.53 18.77 5.50
C HIS A 108 -3.27 18.46 6.32
N ILE A 109 -2.20 19.23 6.05
CA ILE A 109 -0.98 19.21 6.85
C ILE A 109 -1.28 19.79 8.22
N LYS A 110 -1.03 19.00 9.27
CA LYS A 110 -1.13 19.41 10.68
C LYS A 110 0.27 19.53 11.30
N PRO A 111 0.47 20.30 12.38
CA PRO A 111 1.79 20.48 12.99
C PRO A 111 2.53 19.19 13.33
N HIS A 112 1.83 18.16 13.84
CA HIS A 112 2.42 16.87 14.18
C HIS A 112 2.85 16.05 12.95
N ASN A 113 2.35 16.35 11.76
CA ASN A 113 2.79 15.66 10.54
C ASN A 113 4.25 16.00 10.21
N LEU A 114 4.73 17.20 10.56
CA LEU A 114 6.08 17.67 10.21
C LEU A 114 7.20 16.77 10.76
N SER A 115 6.93 16.01 11.82
CA SER A 115 7.91 15.08 12.40
C SER A 115 8.23 13.86 11.51
N ARG A 116 7.39 13.59 10.48
CA ARG A 116 7.53 12.42 9.62
C ARG A 116 6.93 12.56 8.21
N HIS A 117 6.57 13.76 7.80
CA HIS A 117 6.09 14.08 6.44
C HIS A 117 7.11 14.98 5.74
N GLY A 118 7.17 14.92 4.41
CA GLY A 118 8.07 15.75 3.62
C GLY A 118 7.73 17.24 3.60
N ALA A 119 6.58 17.65 4.17
CA ALA A 119 6.15 19.05 4.27
C ALA A 119 6.99 19.86 5.26
N TYR A 120 6.94 21.19 5.11
CA TYR A 120 7.58 22.17 5.98
C TYR A 120 6.53 22.97 6.75
N ALA A 121 6.96 23.72 7.78
CA ALA A 121 6.06 24.50 8.64
C ALA A 121 5.14 25.49 7.88
N GLN A 122 5.61 26.02 6.78
CA GLN A 122 4.83 26.93 5.92
C GLN A 122 3.61 26.26 5.26
N HIS A 123 3.59 24.93 5.16
CA HIS A 123 2.50 24.19 4.53
C HIS A 123 1.40 23.78 5.51
N ILE A 124 1.51 24.15 6.81
CA ILE A 124 0.47 23.83 7.78
C ILE A 124 -0.85 24.48 7.36
N GLY A 125 -1.91 23.64 7.28
CA GLY A 125 -3.24 24.03 6.83
C GLY A 125 -3.50 23.83 5.34
N GLU A 126 -2.48 23.55 4.52
CA GLU A 126 -2.66 23.18 3.11
C GLU A 126 -3.03 21.70 2.98
N THR A 127 -3.67 21.33 1.87
CA THR A 127 -4.02 19.93 1.61
C THR A 127 -2.78 19.10 1.29
N LYS A 128 -2.72 17.87 1.83
CA LYS A 128 -1.55 16.98 1.66
C LYS A 128 -1.23 16.70 0.18
N ALA A 129 -2.26 16.42 -0.63
CA ALA A 129 -2.10 16.15 -2.06
C ALA A 129 -1.43 17.33 -2.80
N THR A 130 -1.92 18.56 -2.56
CA THR A 130 -1.37 19.78 -3.18
C THR A 130 0.07 20.04 -2.72
N VAL A 131 0.35 19.85 -1.44
CA VAL A 131 1.70 20.06 -0.89
C VAL A 131 2.69 19.09 -1.52
N VAL A 132 2.36 17.81 -1.63
CA VAL A 132 3.26 16.81 -2.22
C VAL A 132 3.55 17.12 -3.69
N ALA A 133 2.52 17.50 -4.47
CA ALA A 133 2.68 17.92 -5.87
C ALA A 133 3.58 19.18 -5.99
N GLY A 134 3.36 20.19 -5.14
CA GLY A 134 4.16 21.41 -5.10
C GLY A 134 5.62 21.16 -4.72
N LEU A 135 5.87 20.30 -3.73
CA LEU A 135 7.23 19.92 -3.33
C LEU A 135 7.98 19.19 -4.44
N HIS A 136 7.29 18.34 -5.20
CA HIS A 136 7.89 17.69 -6.36
C HIS A 136 8.21 18.69 -7.46
N ALA A 137 7.28 19.59 -7.80
CA ALA A 137 7.51 20.64 -8.81
C ALA A 137 8.68 21.54 -8.43
N ALA A 138 8.85 21.86 -7.15
CA ALA A 138 9.98 22.63 -6.63
C ALA A 138 11.31 21.87 -6.66
N ALA A 139 11.27 20.53 -6.53
CA ALA A 139 12.47 19.69 -6.56
C ALA A 139 12.95 19.36 -7.97
N MET A 140 12.05 19.32 -8.95
CA MET A 140 12.30 18.84 -10.31
C MET A 140 11.69 19.81 -11.33
N GLU A 141 12.39 20.90 -11.58
CA GLU A 141 11.96 21.95 -12.52
C GLU A 141 11.75 21.36 -13.93
N GLY A 142 10.52 21.48 -14.46
CA GLY A 142 10.17 20.97 -15.79
C GLY A 142 10.04 19.45 -15.91
N ALA A 143 10.03 18.75 -14.78
CA ALA A 143 9.81 17.30 -14.71
C ALA A 143 8.33 16.93 -14.73
N THR A 144 8.06 15.64 -14.61
CA THR A 144 6.74 15.03 -14.50
C THR A 144 5.86 15.75 -13.48
N GLU A 145 4.65 16.10 -13.87
CA GLU A 145 3.65 16.60 -12.95
C GLU A 145 3.13 15.47 -12.06
N ILE A 146 3.03 15.73 -10.77
CA ILE A 146 2.18 14.98 -9.88
C ILE A 146 0.85 15.73 -9.81
N VAL A 147 -0.23 15.08 -10.23
CA VAL A 147 -1.57 15.68 -10.26
C VAL A 147 -2.23 15.49 -8.90
N PRO A 148 -2.52 16.55 -8.14
CA PRO A 148 -3.22 16.45 -6.86
C PRO A 148 -4.73 16.33 -7.05
N VAL A 149 -5.36 15.40 -6.33
CA VAL A 149 -6.82 15.27 -6.19
C VAL A 149 -7.17 15.34 -4.71
N VAL A 150 -7.86 16.38 -4.30
CA VAL A 150 -8.28 16.60 -2.90
C VAL A 150 -9.65 15.96 -2.71
N ALA A 151 -9.66 14.68 -2.39
CA ALA A 151 -10.89 13.88 -2.30
C ALA A 151 -10.73 12.70 -1.35
N ASP A 152 -11.85 12.10 -0.95
CA ASP A 152 -11.89 10.79 -0.32
C ASP A 152 -11.65 9.71 -1.38
N GLY A 153 -10.57 8.94 -1.22
CA GLY A 153 -10.25 7.85 -2.16
C GLY A 153 -11.33 6.76 -2.22
N CYS A 154 -12.15 6.61 -1.17
CA CYS A 154 -13.28 5.67 -1.15
C CYS A 154 -14.52 6.16 -1.91
N ASP A 155 -14.58 7.42 -2.27
CA ASP A 155 -15.70 7.97 -3.05
C ASP A 155 -15.46 7.75 -4.56
N PHE A 156 -15.64 6.51 -5.00
CA PHE A 156 -15.50 6.13 -6.42
C PHE A 156 -16.51 6.79 -7.35
N ALA A 157 -17.56 7.42 -6.83
CA ALA A 157 -18.55 8.16 -7.59
C ALA A 157 -18.14 9.63 -7.85
N GLN A 158 -17.22 10.17 -7.07
CA GLN A 158 -16.69 11.50 -7.28
C GLN A 158 -15.92 11.57 -8.61
N ALA A 159 -16.27 12.54 -9.47
CA ALA A 159 -15.77 12.61 -10.83
C ALA A 159 -14.23 12.58 -10.95
N ASP A 160 -13.53 13.34 -10.09
CA ASP A 160 -12.06 13.44 -10.12
C ASP A 160 -11.41 12.11 -9.70
N VAL A 161 -11.97 11.41 -8.70
CA VAL A 161 -11.51 10.09 -8.25
C VAL A 161 -11.75 9.05 -9.33
N ALA A 162 -12.97 9.00 -9.88
CA ALA A 162 -13.33 8.09 -10.96
C ALA A 162 -12.43 8.28 -12.19
N GLN A 163 -12.20 9.53 -12.60
CA GLN A 163 -11.34 9.86 -13.74
C GLN A 163 -9.89 9.44 -13.50
N ALA A 164 -9.35 9.73 -12.31
CA ALA A 164 -7.99 9.35 -11.94
C ALA A 164 -7.79 7.83 -12.01
N LEU A 165 -8.70 7.07 -11.42
CA LEU A 165 -8.63 5.61 -11.39
C LEU A 165 -8.86 4.98 -12.78
N ALA A 166 -9.79 5.49 -13.57
CA ALA A 166 -10.05 4.98 -14.93
C ALA A 166 -8.88 5.18 -15.89
N GLY A 167 -8.07 6.23 -15.68
CA GLY A 167 -6.88 6.51 -16.49
C GLY A 167 -5.60 5.81 -16.02
N ALA A 168 -5.66 5.11 -14.89
CA ALA A 168 -4.48 4.51 -14.27
C ALA A 168 -4.28 3.05 -14.68
N ALA A 169 -3.01 2.67 -14.91
CA ALA A 169 -2.61 1.28 -15.07
C ALA A 169 -2.45 0.57 -13.70
N LEU A 170 -2.21 1.34 -12.65
CA LEU A 170 -1.95 0.87 -11.30
C LEU A 170 -2.48 1.87 -10.27
N ALA A 171 -3.11 1.38 -9.22
CA ALA A 171 -3.40 2.16 -8.02
C ALA A 171 -2.61 1.61 -6.82
N ILE A 172 -2.02 2.50 -6.03
CA ILE A 172 -1.27 2.12 -4.84
C ILE A 172 -1.94 2.75 -3.63
N ASP A 173 -2.35 1.92 -2.70
CA ASP A 173 -2.83 2.32 -1.40
C ASP A 173 -1.65 2.50 -0.45
N ALA A 174 -1.46 3.71 0.05
CA ALA A 174 -0.56 4.07 1.14
C ALA A 174 -1.32 4.83 2.25
N SER A 175 -2.64 4.64 2.28
CA SER A 175 -3.50 5.13 3.36
C SER A 175 -3.20 4.36 4.64
N THR A 176 -3.53 4.92 5.78
CA THR A 176 -3.34 4.26 7.07
C THR A 176 -4.58 3.50 7.54
N THR A 177 -5.60 3.39 6.68
CA THR A 177 -6.87 2.73 6.98
C THR A 177 -7.09 1.52 6.07
N LEU A 178 -7.89 0.57 6.52
CA LEU A 178 -8.29 -0.58 5.72
C LEU A 178 -9.51 -0.31 4.84
N GLU A 179 -10.13 0.87 4.95
CA GLU A 179 -11.34 1.22 4.21
C GLU A 179 -11.12 1.20 2.70
N TYR A 180 -10.09 1.93 2.23
CA TYR A 180 -9.83 2.05 0.79
C TYR A 180 -9.46 0.71 0.15
N PRO A 181 -8.45 -0.07 0.62
CA PRO A 181 -8.06 -1.31 -0.04
C PRO A 181 -9.18 -2.36 -0.04
N ARG A 182 -10.01 -2.40 1.00
CA ARG A 182 -11.18 -3.29 1.07
C ARG A 182 -12.28 -2.84 0.13
N ALA A 183 -12.65 -1.56 0.11
CA ALA A 183 -13.64 -1.00 -0.80
C ALA A 183 -13.21 -1.19 -2.27
N ALA A 184 -11.96 -0.90 -2.62
CA ALA A 184 -11.42 -1.09 -3.96
C ALA A 184 -11.43 -2.57 -4.40
N SER A 185 -11.28 -3.51 -3.46
CA SER A 185 -11.22 -4.93 -3.76
C SER A 185 -12.57 -5.55 -4.17
N VAL A 186 -13.70 -4.87 -3.95
CA VAL A 186 -15.04 -5.33 -4.40
C VAL A 186 -15.52 -4.65 -5.67
N VAL A 187 -14.77 -3.69 -6.21
CA VAL A 187 -15.10 -2.98 -7.46
C VAL A 187 -14.30 -3.56 -8.62
N ASP A 188 -14.96 -4.20 -9.57
CA ASP A 188 -14.33 -4.94 -10.67
C ASP A 188 -13.68 -4.04 -11.73
N THR A 189 -14.19 -2.82 -11.92
CA THR A 189 -13.77 -1.90 -12.98
C THR A 189 -12.52 -1.10 -12.67
N LEU A 190 -12.00 -1.19 -11.44
CA LEU A 190 -10.81 -0.46 -11.02
C LEU A 190 -9.53 -1.10 -11.59
N PRO A 191 -8.41 -0.33 -11.69
CA PRO A 191 -7.13 -0.86 -12.13
C PRO A 191 -6.55 -1.86 -11.13
N ARG A 192 -5.46 -2.50 -11.48
CA ARG A 192 -4.66 -3.33 -10.56
C ARG A 192 -4.26 -2.53 -9.32
N HIS A 193 -4.39 -3.12 -8.12
CA HIS A 193 -4.10 -2.44 -6.86
C HIS A 193 -2.94 -3.09 -6.11
N PHE A 194 -2.12 -2.24 -5.52
CA PHE A 194 -1.15 -2.61 -4.49
C PHE A 194 -1.51 -1.90 -3.20
N SER A 195 -1.32 -2.54 -2.05
CA SER A 195 -1.41 -1.87 -0.75
C SER A 195 -0.07 -1.98 -0.03
N VAL A 196 0.39 -0.85 0.50
CA VAL A 196 1.67 -0.76 1.21
C VAL A 196 1.49 -0.06 2.55
N PHE A 197 2.10 -0.61 3.57
CA PHE A 197 2.07 -0.02 4.90
C PHE A 197 3.33 -0.35 5.69
N VAL A 198 3.52 0.41 6.75
CA VAL A 198 4.56 0.18 7.76
C VAL A 198 3.87 -0.25 9.04
N THR A 199 4.39 -1.29 9.69
CA THR A 199 3.83 -1.78 10.95
C THR A 199 3.84 -0.72 12.05
N PRO A 200 2.94 -0.80 13.06
CA PRO A 200 2.82 0.22 14.10
C PRO A 200 4.12 0.53 14.84
N ASN A 201 4.97 -0.48 15.06
CA ASN A 201 6.30 -0.31 15.66
C ASN A 201 7.36 0.23 14.66
N GLY A 202 7.02 0.35 13.37
CA GLY A 202 7.92 0.79 12.30
C GLY A 202 9.00 -0.23 11.90
N ASN A 203 8.93 -1.44 12.44
CA ASN A 203 9.97 -2.45 12.21
C ASN A 203 9.77 -3.23 10.91
N ALA A 204 8.59 -3.17 10.30
CA ALA A 204 8.40 -3.85 9.03
C ALA A 204 7.69 -2.97 7.99
N ALA A 205 8.02 -3.21 6.72
CA ALA A 205 7.28 -2.79 5.57
C ALA A 205 6.52 -3.99 4.99
N VAL A 206 5.31 -3.77 4.50
CA VAL A 206 4.45 -4.79 3.89
C VAL A 206 4.01 -4.33 2.52
N LEU A 207 4.08 -5.22 1.54
CA LEU A 207 3.53 -5.04 0.19
C LEU A 207 2.55 -6.17 -0.09
N LEU A 208 1.31 -5.81 -0.34
CA LEU A 208 0.27 -6.67 -0.91
C LEU A 208 0.03 -6.20 -2.34
N ALA A 209 0.30 -7.04 -3.32
CA ALA A 209 0.12 -6.72 -4.74
C ALA A 209 -0.84 -7.71 -5.39
N GLU A 210 -1.94 -7.21 -5.96
CA GLU A 210 -2.86 -8.04 -6.74
C GLU A 210 -2.14 -8.63 -7.96
N ASP A 211 -2.62 -9.77 -8.48
CA ASP A 211 -2.20 -10.29 -9.78
C ASP A 211 -2.65 -9.37 -10.93
N ALA A 212 -2.03 -9.49 -12.09
CA ALA A 212 -2.30 -8.62 -13.24
C ALA A 212 -3.76 -8.65 -13.72
N LYS A 213 -4.46 -9.77 -13.51
CA LYS A 213 -5.88 -9.97 -13.87
C LYS A 213 -6.85 -9.65 -12.74
N ARG A 214 -6.34 -9.26 -11.58
CA ARG A 214 -7.12 -8.98 -10.37
C ARG A 214 -8.03 -10.14 -9.93
N MET A 215 -7.58 -11.37 -10.12
CA MET A 215 -8.26 -12.55 -9.60
C MET A 215 -8.02 -12.73 -8.10
N GLN A 216 -6.86 -12.29 -7.60
CA GLN A 216 -6.51 -12.25 -6.19
C GLN A 216 -6.52 -10.80 -5.72
N ARG A 217 -7.56 -10.42 -4.97
CA ARG A 217 -7.83 -9.05 -4.55
C ARG A 217 -7.15 -8.71 -3.23
N LEU A 218 -6.98 -7.41 -2.96
CA LEU A 218 -6.32 -6.96 -1.72
C LEU A 218 -6.95 -7.54 -0.45
N ARG A 219 -8.29 -7.68 -0.36
CA ARG A 219 -8.95 -8.31 0.81
C ARG A 219 -8.50 -9.75 1.05
N THR A 220 -8.28 -10.51 -0.03
CA THR A 220 -7.79 -11.89 0.04
C THR A 220 -6.34 -11.93 0.50
N LEU A 221 -5.51 -11.07 -0.09
CA LEU A 221 -4.09 -10.96 0.29
C LEU A 221 -3.95 -10.50 1.75
N GLU A 222 -4.82 -9.60 2.21
CA GLU A 222 -4.92 -9.19 3.62
C GLU A 222 -5.26 -10.37 4.53
N ALA A 223 -6.25 -11.19 4.17
CA ALA A 223 -6.62 -12.38 4.95
C ALA A 223 -5.47 -13.39 5.04
N GLN A 224 -4.77 -13.62 3.93
CA GLN A 224 -3.61 -14.53 3.89
C GLN A 224 -2.41 -13.98 4.67
N TYR A 225 -2.20 -12.68 4.65
CA TYR A 225 -1.24 -12.02 5.51
C TYR A 225 -1.57 -12.24 7.00
N TYR A 226 -2.83 -12.03 7.42
CA TYR A 226 -3.23 -12.32 8.80
C TYR A 226 -3.07 -13.79 9.17
N ARG A 227 -3.39 -14.73 8.27
CA ARG A 227 -3.13 -16.16 8.50
C ARG A 227 -1.65 -16.43 8.76
N ALA A 228 -0.75 -15.83 7.98
CA ALA A 228 0.68 -15.97 8.20
C ALA A 228 1.11 -15.42 9.57
N LEU A 229 0.56 -14.28 10.02
CA LEU A 229 0.83 -13.75 11.36
C LEU A 229 0.39 -14.70 12.48
N ILE A 230 -0.74 -15.39 12.29
CA ILE A 230 -1.26 -16.35 13.25
C ILE A 230 -0.39 -17.62 13.31
N GLN A 231 0.04 -18.11 12.16
CA GLN A 231 0.67 -19.42 12.02
C GLN A 231 2.20 -19.40 12.15
N GLN A 232 2.85 -18.29 11.81
CA GLN A 232 4.32 -18.19 11.79
C GLN A 232 4.88 -17.55 13.06
N ASP A 233 6.07 -17.96 13.46
CA ASP A 233 6.72 -17.43 14.67
C ASP A 233 7.05 -15.94 14.57
N TRP A 234 7.49 -15.46 13.40
CA TRP A 234 7.76 -14.05 13.18
C TRP A 234 6.53 -13.15 13.34
N GLY A 235 5.34 -13.71 13.14
CA GLY A 235 4.07 -13.00 13.31
C GLY A 235 3.74 -12.58 14.73
N ARG A 236 4.36 -13.22 15.74
CA ARG A 236 4.02 -13.01 17.17
C ARG A 236 4.15 -11.57 17.65
N VAL A 237 5.15 -10.86 17.14
CA VAL A 237 5.47 -9.48 17.55
C VAL A 237 5.37 -8.48 16.39
N HIS A 238 4.93 -8.95 15.24
CA HIS A 238 4.96 -8.16 14.00
C HIS A 238 4.12 -6.88 14.09
N LEU A 239 2.91 -6.95 14.63
CA LEU A 239 2.02 -5.82 14.85
C LEU A 239 2.09 -5.24 16.27
N ASP A 240 3.07 -5.61 17.07
CA ASP A 240 3.26 -5.00 18.39
C ASP A 240 3.41 -3.48 18.27
N GLY A 241 2.94 -2.75 19.27
CA GLY A 241 2.96 -1.29 19.25
C GLY A 241 1.74 -0.61 18.63
N HIS A 242 0.73 -1.37 18.18
CA HIS A 242 -0.52 -0.81 17.65
C HIS A 242 -1.28 0.09 18.64
N ALA A 243 -1.05 -0.08 19.93
CA ALA A 243 -1.57 0.78 20.98
C ALA A 243 -0.71 2.01 21.28
N SER A 244 0.49 2.14 20.67
CA SER A 244 1.41 3.25 20.87
C SER A 244 0.98 4.44 20.01
N THR A 245 -0.05 5.15 20.44
CA THR A 245 -0.62 6.32 19.77
C THR A 245 -0.58 7.53 20.69
N PHE A 246 -0.69 8.72 20.09
CA PHE A 246 -0.89 9.95 20.84
C PHE A 246 -2.01 10.79 20.23
N TRP A 247 -2.69 11.56 21.07
CA TRP A 247 -3.69 12.51 20.62
C TRP A 247 -3.00 13.76 20.07
N SER A 248 -3.31 14.10 18.83
CA SER A 248 -2.75 15.29 18.14
C SER A 248 -3.77 16.43 17.97
N GLY A 249 -5.00 16.24 18.45
CA GLY A 249 -6.10 17.17 18.38
C GLY A 249 -7.29 16.74 19.23
N ALA A 250 -8.46 17.35 19.00
CA ALA A 250 -9.66 17.16 19.81
C ALA A 250 -10.64 16.10 19.28
N SER A 251 -10.37 15.47 18.14
CA SER A 251 -11.26 14.48 17.53
C SER A 251 -10.66 13.06 17.52
N CYS A 252 -11.49 12.04 17.38
CA CYS A 252 -11.06 10.65 17.26
C CYS A 252 -10.14 10.39 16.04
N ARG A 253 -10.15 11.28 15.05
CA ARG A 253 -9.26 11.24 13.87
C ARG A 253 -7.88 11.86 14.11
N ASP A 254 -7.67 12.45 15.28
CA ASP A 254 -6.42 13.10 15.66
C ASP A 254 -5.47 12.17 16.43
N ILE A 255 -5.62 10.86 16.25
CA ILE A 255 -4.72 9.84 16.80
C ILE A 255 -3.59 9.62 15.81
N SER A 256 -2.37 9.60 16.31
CA SER A 256 -1.18 9.41 15.49
C SER A 256 -0.19 8.44 16.14
N LEU A 257 0.44 7.60 15.32
CA LEU A 257 1.47 6.68 15.78
C LEU A 257 2.77 7.40 16.12
N VAL A 258 3.47 6.94 17.13
CA VAL A 258 4.82 7.43 17.51
C VAL A 258 5.86 6.69 16.69
N MET A 259 6.46 7.37 15.70
CA MET A 259 7.45 6.77 14.81
C MET A 259 8.43 7.84 14.30
N PRO A 260 9.76 7.59 14.34
CA PRO A 260 10.74 8.53 13.81
C PRO A 260 10.73 8.56 12.27
N TYR A 261 10.99 9.74 11.69
CA TYR A 261 11.00 9.94 10.25
C TYR A 261 12.03 9.04 9.53
N SER A 262 13.19 8.83 10.14
CA SER A 262 14.23 7.93 9.59
C SER A 262 13.72 6.51 9.38
N ARG A 263 12.79 6.03 10.21
CA ARG A 263 12.20 4.71 10.06
C ARG A 263 11.25 4.66 8.87
N ILE A 264 10.41 5.68 8.73
CA ILE A 264 9.54 5.83 7.55
C ILE A 264 10.36 5.86 6.26
N LEU A 265 11.41 6.67 6.20
CA LEU A 265 12.25 6.78 5.01
C LEU A 265 12.96 5.45 4.67
N GLY A 266 13.47 4.73 5.68
CA GLY A 266 14.08 3.42 5.46
C GLY A 266 13.10 2.41 4.85
N GLN A 267 11.88 2.34 5.38
CA GLN A 267 10.83 1.47 4.84
C GLN A 267 10.34 1.94 3.46
N ALA A 268 10.19 3.26 3.26
CA ALA A 268 9.79 3.83 1.98
C ALA A 268 10.81 3.54 0.87
N SER A 269 12.12 3.58 1.17
CA SER A 269 13.16 3.25 0.20
C SER A 269 13.05 1.80 -0.28
N THR A 270 12.88 0.86 0.66
CA THR A 270 12.66 -0.55 0.32
C THR A 270 11.41 -0.74 -0.52
N LEU A 271 10.27 -0.16 -0.09
CA LEU A 271 9.00 -0.27 -0.81
C LEU A 271 9.07 0.37 -2.20
N ALA A 272 9.75 1.52 -2.35
CA ALA A 272 9.83 2.21 -3.64
C ALA A 272 10.47 1.32 -4.72
N GLU A 273 11.58 0.65 -4.41
CA GLU A 273 12.26 -0.28 -5.33
C GLU A 273 11.46 -1.56 -5.56
N GLN A 274 10.88 -2.10 -4.49
CA GLN A 274 10.14 -3.36 -4.57
C GLN A 274 8.79 -3.24 -5.29
N ILE A 275 8.13 -2.09 -5.21
CA ILE A 275 6.95 -1.78 -6.02
C ILE A 275 7.33 -1.72 -7.51
N GLN A 276 8.45 -1.10 -7.86
CA GLN A 276 8.94 -1.08 -9.24
C GLN A 276 9.14 -2.51 -9.78
N ALA A 277 9.76 -3.38 -8.99
CA ALA A 277 9.94 -4.78 -9.34
C ALA A 277 8.61 -5.56 -9.42
N ALA A 278 7.65 -5.25 -8.53
CA ALA A 278 6.35 -5.93 -8.49
C ALA A 278 5.43 -5.55 -9.66
N VAL A 279 5.56 -4.35 -10.22
CA VAL A 279 4.77 -3.92 -11.38
C VAL A 279 4.98 -4.83 -12.60
N ALA A 280 6.20 -5.34 -12.79
CA ALA A 280 6.53 -6.24 -13.89
C ALA A 280 6.04 -7.69 -13.68
N ARG A 281 5.57 -8.06 -12.47
CA ARG A 281 5.09 -9.41 -12.18
C ARG A 281 3.63 -9.56 -12.61
N GLU A 282 3.28 -10.75 -13.07
CA GLU A 282 1.87 -11.10 -13.36
C GLU A 282 1.16 -11.65 -12.12
N ASP A 283 1.86 -12.40 -11.28
CA ASP A 283 1.31 -13.06 -10.10
C ASP A 283 1.12 -12.09 -8.94
N ALA A 284 0.18 -12.40 -8.06
CA ALA A 284 -0.01 -11.71 -6.79
C ALA A 284 1.20 -11.89 -5.85
N LEU A 285 1.41 -10.94 -4.97
CA LEU A 285 2.54 -10.94 -4.05
C LEU A 285 2.12 -10.49 -2.65
N ILE A 286 2.55 -11.23 -1.64
CA ILE A 286 2.51 -10.83 -0.23
C ILE A 286 3.94 -10.91 0.27
N ARG A 287 4.57 -9.76 0.54
CA ARG A 287 5.96 -9.71 0.98
C ARG A 287 6.16 -8.75 2.13
N ILE A 288 6.93 -9.17 3.10
CA ILE A 288 7.21 -8.45 4.34
C ILE A 288 8.72 -8.28 4.48
N TRP A 289 9.18 -7.07 4.78
CA TRP A 289 10.57 -6.77 5.13
C TRP A 289 10.62 -6.44 6.62
N GLN A 290 11.01 -7.43 7.42
CA GLN A 290 11.12 -7.30 8.88
C GLN A 290 12.53 -6.84 9.24
N ARG A 291 12.65 -5.65 9.82
CA ARG A 291 13.92 -5.09 10.26
C ARG A 291 14.22 -5.49 11.70
N ASP A 292 15.43 -5.93 11.96
CA ASP A 292 15.99 -6.01 13.32
C ASP A 292 16.31 -4.58 13.82
N PRO A 293 15.61 -4.07 14.84
CA PRO A 293 15.82 -2.71 15.32
C PRO A 293 17.18 -2.52 16.01
N ALA A 294 17.80 -3.59 16.51
CA ALA A 294 19.07 -3.54 17.23
C ALA A 294 20.27 -3.54 16.27
N ARG A 295 20.21 -4.33 15.20
CA ARG A 295 21.33 -4.55 14.27
C ARG A 295 21.15 -3.89 12.91
N GLY A 296 19.89 -3.53 12.56
CA GLY A 296 19.55 -2.92 11.29
C GLY A 296 19.45 -3.88 10.11
N GLY A 297 19.67 -5.19 10.33
CA GLY A 297 19.44 -6.23 9.32
C GLY A 297 17.96 -6.30 8.91
N VAL A 298 17.70 -6.83 7.73
CA VAL A 298 16.33 -7.03 7.20
C VAL A 298 16.16 -8.49 6.83
N GLU A 299 15.14 -9.11 7.37
CA GLU A 299 14.67 -10.44 6.98
C GLU A 299 13.44 -10.29 6.07
N VAL A 300 13.36 -11.09 5.03
CA VAL A 300 12.26 -11.06 4.07
C VAL A 300 11.39 -12.29 4.24
N HIS A 301 10.09 -12.08 4.37
CA HIS A 301 9.09 -13.15 4.43
C HIS A 301 8.17 -13.04 3.22
N ASP A 302 8.14 -14.08 2.40
CA ASP A 302 7.18 -14.25 1.32
C ASP A 302 6.05 -15.16 1.79
N VAL A 303 4.82 -14.71 1.67
CA VAL A 303 3.63 -15.52 1.94
C VAL A 303 3.04 -15.93 0.59
N PRO A 304 2.86 -17.24 0.33
CA PRO A 304 2.24 -17.70 -0.91
C PRO A 304 0.82 -17.14 -1.05
N ALA A 305 0.57 -16.43 -2.14
CA ALA A 305 -0.76 -15.97 -2.49
C ALA A 305 -1.52 -17.09 -3.22
N VAL A 306 -2.71 -17.43 -2.71
CA VAL A 306 -3.56 -18.49 -3.27
C VAL A 306 -4.93 -17.94 -3.67
N PRO A 307 -5.64 -18.59 -4.63
CA PRO A 307 -6.96 -18.16 -5.05
C PRO A 307 -7.99 -18.15 -3.93
N GLU A 308 -9.02 -17.31 -4.10
CA GLU A 308 -10.18 -17.27 -3.20
C GLU A 308 -11.45 -17.73 -3.93
N ARG A 309 -12.44 -18.12 -3.13
CA ARG A 309 -13.83 -18.29 -3.57
C ARG A 309 -14.72 -17.31 -2.85
N ARG A 310 -15.64 -16.71 -3.61
CA ARG A 310 -16.76 -15.93 -3.09
C ARG A 310 -18.00 -16.81 -3.06
N ILE A 311 -18.70 -16.81 -1.94
CA ILE A 311 -19.93 -17.54 -1.70
C ILE A 311 -20.98 -16.57 -1.19
N ALA A 312 -22.08 -16.42 -1.90
CA ALA A 312 -23.17 -15.55 -1.47
C ALA A 312 -23.90 -16.17 -0.26
N LEU A 313 -23.97 -15.45 0.84
CA LEU A 313 -24.67 -15.84 2.07
C LEU A 313 -25.68 -14.74 2.48
N GLY A 314 -26.91 -14.85 1.99
CA GLY A 314 -27.95 -13.86 2.27
C GLY A 314 -27.54 -12.46 1.84
N GLU A 315 -27.38 -11.54 2.80
CA GLU A 315 -26.96 -10.15 2.53
C GLU A 315 -25.44 -9.96 2.52
N LEU A 316 -24.68 -10.96 2.91
CA LEU A 316 -23.23 -10.94 2.95
C LEU A 316 -22.62 -11.85 1.88
N ASP A 317 -21.41 -11.52 1.47
CA ASP A 317 -20.55 -12.41 0.72
C ASP A 317 -19.51 -13.02 1.67
N LEU A 318 -19.35 -14.34 1.62
CA LEU A 318 -18.27 -15.01 2.33
C LEU A 318 -17.10 -15.21 1.37
N TYR A 319 -15.91 -14.88 1.85
CA TYR A 319 -14.64 -15.10 1.16
C TYR A 319 -13.80 -16.11 1.93
N ILE A 320 -13.38 -17.16 1.22
CA ILE A 320 -12.50 -18.22 1.74
C ILE A 320 -11.47 -18.56 0.66
N ASP A 321 -10.20 -18.69 1.02
CA ASP A 321 -9.16 -19.05 0.08
C ASP A 321 -8.81 -20.54 0.12
N ASP A 322 -8.16 -21.03 -0.95
CA ASP A 322 -7.76 -22.42 -1.10
C ASP A 322 -6.84 -22.91 0.01
N GLY A 323 -6.07 -22.01 0.64
CA GLY A 323 -5.19 -22.36 1.76
C GLY A 323 -5.96 -22.73 3.02
N VAL A 324 -7.07 -22.04 3.33
CA VAL A 324 -7.97 -22.41 4.44
C VAL A 324 -8.64 -23.75 4.11
N GLU A 325 -9.18 -23.91 2.92
CA GLU A 325 -9.82 -25.17 2.51
C GLU A 325 -8.87 -26.35 2.63
N GLN A 326 -7.65 -26.21 2.12
CA GLN A 326 -6.63 -27.25 2.20
C GLN A 326 -6.25 -27.56 3.66
N GLN A 327 -6.14 -26.55 4.51
CA GLN A 327 -5.90 -26.74 5.94
C GLN A 327 -6.99 -27.61 6.59
N LEU A 328 -8.26 -27.28 6.35
CA LEU A 328 -9.39 -28.01 6.91
C LEU A 328 -9.44 -29.47 6.38
N ARG A 329 -9.15 -29.69 5.10
CA ARG A 329 -9.07 -31.03 4.52
C ARG A 329 -7.95 -31.87 5.11
N VAL A 330 -6.79 -31.27 5.40
CA VAL A 330 -5.68 -31.95 6.08
C VAL A 330 -6.09 -32.35 7.51
N LEU A 331 -6.72 -31.46 8.27
CA LEU A 331 -7.23 -31.76 9.62
C LEU A 331 -8.27 -32.89 9.59
N ARG A 332 -9.18 -32.90 8.61
CA ARG A 332 -10.13 -33.99 8.37
C ARG A 332 -9.42 -35.32 8.16
N GLN A 333 -8.44 -35.38 7.26
CA GLN A 333 -7.70 -36.61 6.95
C GLN A 333 -6.94 -37.17 8.14
N GLN A 334 -6.34 -36.28 8.96
CA GLN A 334 -5.61 -36.68 10.19
C GLN A 334 -6.51 -37.30 11.25
N SER A 335 -7.80 -37.03 11.20
CA SER A 335 -8.77 -37.52 12.20
C SER A 335 -9.47 -38.82 11.80
N PHE A 336 -9.26 -39.30 10.57
CA PHE A 336 -9.92 -40.53 10.09
C PHE A 336 -9.73 -41.73 11.03
N PRO A 337 -10.77 -42.55 11.24
CA PRO A 337 -12.10 -42.56 10.57
C PRO A 337 -13.12 -41.59 11.24
N ASN A 338 -12.74 -40.86 12.29
CA ASN A 338 -13.64 -40.01 13.07
C ASN A 338 -13.89 -38.67 12.37
N GLU A 339 -15.03 -38.10 12.66
CA GLU A 339 -15.30 -36.68 12.39
C GLU A 339 -14.38 -35.78 13.23
N THR A 340 -14.15 -34.59 12.78
CA THR A 340 -13.41 -33.57 13.51
C THR A 340 -13.97 -32.19 13.21
N GLY A 341 -13.54 -31.18 13.98
CA GLY A 341 -14.00 -29.82 13.77
C GLY A 341 -13.27 -28.84 14.66
N GLY A 342 -13.72 -27.61 14.66
CA GLY A 342 -13.13 -26.56 15.48
C GLY A 342 -13.77 -25.20 15.18
N VAL A 343 -13.08 -24.12 15.50
CA VAL A 343 -13.59 -22.78 15.21
C VAL A 343 -12.99 -22.21 13.94
N LEU A 344 -13.77 -21.34 13.31
CA LEU A 344 -13.33 -20.47 12.22
C LEU A 344 -12.90 -19.12 12.78
N LEU A 345 -11.71 -18.69 12.37
CA LEU A 345 -11.17 -17.36 12.61
C LEU A 345 -11.33 -16.51 11.36
N GLY A 346 -11.72 -15.25 11.56
CA GLY A 346 -11.94 -14.34 10.46
C GLY A 346 -12.40 -12.97 10.95
N TYR A 347 -13.05 -12.23 10.07
CA TYR A 347 -13.64 -10.93 10.42
C TYR A 347 -14.85 -10.61 9.56
N TYR A 348 -15.72 -9.75 10.07
CA TYR A 348 -16.84 -9.15 9.36
C TYR A 348 -16.44 -7.74 8.92
N ASP A 349 -16.80 -7.38 7.69
CA ASP A 349 -16.71 -6.01 7.17
C ASP A 349 -18.05 -5.63 6.54
N PHE A 350 -18.87 -4.95 7.31
CA PHE A 350 -20.21 -4.56 6.86
C PHE A 350 -20.20 -3.44 5.82
N ASN A 351 -19.10 -2.67 5.68
CA ASN A 351 -18.98 -1.64 4.65
C ASN A 351 -18.96 -2.25 3.25
N ILE A 352 -18.33 -3.41 3.12
CA ILE A 352 -18.27 -4.18 1.86
C ILE A 352 -19.18 -5.41 1.87
N LYS A 353 -20.04 -5.54 2.89
CA LYS A 353 -20.95 -6.68 3.10
C LYS A 353 -20.25 -8.04 3.02
N ALA A 354 -19.15 -8.17 3.73
CA ALA A 354 -18.32 -9.37 3.66
C ALA A 354 -18.10 -10.02 5.03
N VAL A 355 -17.98 -11.35 5.01
CA VAL A 355 -17.30 -12.14 6.03
C VAL A 355 -16.11 -12.85 5.40
N VAL A 356 -14.94 -12.72 5.99
CA VAL A 356 -13.70 -13.28 5.45
C VAL A 356 -13.16 -14.32 6.41
N ILE A 357 -12.99 -15.55 5.94
CA ILE A 357 -12.40 -16.64 6.72
C ILE A 357 -10.89 -16.59 6.53
N VAL A 358 -10.17 -16.48 7.65
CA VAL A 358 -8.71 -16.37 7.69
C VAL A 358 -8.04 -17.70 7.98
N ALA A 359 -8.58 -18.47 8.94
CA ALA A 359 -8.04 -19.77 9.35
C ALA A 359 -9.10 -20.64 10.03
N GLY A 360 -8.89 -21.95 10.08
CA GLY A 360 -9.61 -22.87 10.93
C GLY A 360 -8.71 -23.40 12.03
N LEU A 361 -9.18 -23.38 13.27
CA LEU A 361 -8.48 -24.03 14.38
C LEU A 361 -8.84 -25.51 14.45
N PRO A 362 -7.90 -26.39 14.86
CA PRO A 362 -8.17 -27.82 15.05
C PRO A 362 -9.10 -28.06 16.24
N ALA A 363 -9.58 -29.29 16.37
CA ALA A 363 -10.36 -29.72 17.51
C ALA A 363 -9.59 -29.52 18.83
N PRO A 364 -10.21 -28.91 19.86
CA PRO A 364 -9.68 -28.92 21.20
C PRO A 364 -9.43 -30.34 21.74
N SER A 365 -8.48 -30.49 22.66
CA SER A 365 -8.08 -31.81 23.20
C SER A 365 -9.15 -32.53 23.99
N ASP A 366 -10.13 -31.81 24.48
CA ASP A 366 -11.30 -32.33 25.22
C ASP A 366 -12.53 -32.61 24.32
N SER A 367 -12.35 -32.51 23.01
CA SER A 367 -13.41 -32.84 22.03
C SER A 367 -13.71 -34.34 22.04
N LYS A 368 -14.97 -34.69 21.75
CA LYS A 368 -15.39 -36.09 21.57
C LYS A 368 -15.68 -36.31 20.09
N ALA A 369 -15.05 -37.34 19.53
CA ALA A 369 -15.14 -37.68 18.13
C ALA A 369 -15.43 -39.15 17.90
N SER A 370 -16.34 -39.47 17.00
CA SER A 370 -16.62 -40.78 16.47
C SER A 370 -16.77 -40.75 14.95
N PRO A 371 -16.93 -41.89 14.26
CA PRO A 371 -17.16 -41.89 12.83
C PRO A 371 -18.47 -41.22 12.36
N ASP A 372 -19.40 -40.96 13.25
CA ASP A 372 -20.76 -40.46 12.97
C ASP A 372 -21.14 -39.25 13.82
N SER A 373 -20.25 -38.74 14.65
CA SER A 373 -20.52 -37.54 15.44
C SER A 373 -19.26 -36.83 15.94
N PHE A 374 -19.35 -35.51 16.06
CA PHE A 374 -18.32 -34.67 16.65
C PHE A 374 -18.92 -33.67 17.62
N GLU A 375 -18.43 -33.70 18.87
CA GLU A 375 -18.74 -32.70 19.90
C GLU A 375 -17.48 -31.90 20.20
N ARG A 376 -17.50 -30.61 19.85
CA ARG A 376 -16.35 -29.73 20.04
C ARG A 376 -16.13 -29.46 21.54
N GLY A 377 -14.90 -29.70 22.00
CA GLY A 377 -14.43 -29.26 23.32
C GLY A 377 -14.17 -27.74 23.41
N VAL A 378 -13.66 -27.32 24.56
CA VAL A 378 -13.37 -25.89 24.84
C VAL A 378 -11.94 -25.64 25.31
N ALA A 379 -11.16 -26.70 25.58
CA ALA A 379 -9.82 -26.59 26.16
C ALA A 379 -8.88 -25.77 25.27
N GLY A 380 -8.32 -24.68 25.81
CA GLY A 380 -7.37 -23.79 25.15
C GLY A 380 -7.95 -22.90 24.02
N LEU A 381 -9.27 -22.99 23.78
CA LEU A 381 -9.89 -22.31 22.67
C LEU A 381 -9.91 -20.77 22.83
N ALA A 382 -10.29 -20.31 23.99
CA ALA A 382 -10.35 -18.88 24.31
C ALA A 382 -8.95 -18.23 24.19
N GLU A 383 -7.92 -18.94 24.66
CA GLU A 383 -6.53 -18.51 24.56
C GLU A 383 -6.07 -18.44 23.09
N ALA A 384 -6.42 -19.44 22.27
CA ALA A 384 -6.06 -19.48 20.85
C ALA A 384 -6.74 -18.35 20.05
N VAL A 385 -8.03 -18.07 20.31
CA VAL A 385 -8.74 -16.93 19.69
C VAL A 385 -8.12 -15.61 20.13
N LYS A 386 -7.81 -15.47 21.43
CA LYS A 386 -7.17 -14.27 21.96
C LYS A 386 -5.77 -14.06 21.43
N ASP A 387 -4.97 -15.12 21.24
CA ASP A 387 -3.64 -15.02 20.61
C ASP A 387 -3.75 -14.58 19.15
N ALA A 388 -4.69 -15.14 18.38
CA ALA A 388 -4.95 -14.73 17.00
C ALA A 388 -5.35 -13.25 16.92
N ALA A 389 -6.27 -12.80 17.78
CA ALA A 389 -6.65 -11.39 17.87
C ALA A 389 -5.46 -10.50 18.23
N LYS A 390 -4.63 -10.89 19.20
CA LYS A 390 -3.43 -10.14 19.59
C LYS A 390 -2.45 -10.01 18.40
N ARG A 391 -2.14 -11.10 17.71
CA ARG A 391 -1.20 -11.12 16.57
C ARG A 391 -1.68 -10.27 15.38
N THR A 392 -2.97 -10.11 15.23
CA THR A 392 -3.60 -9.36 14.14
C THR A 392 -4.12 -7.98 14.58
N ALA A 393 -3.63 -7.45 15.71
CA ALA A 393 -4.05 -6.17 16.27
C ALA A 393 -5.59 -6.03 16.45
N GLY A 394 -6.26 -7.12 16.79
CA GLY A 394 -7.70 -7.17 17.00
C GLY A 394 -8.53 -7.38 15.74
N MET A 395 -7.90 -7.52 14.58
CA MET A 395 -8.63 -7.65 13.30
C MET A 395 -9.28 -9.01 13.11
N VAL A 396 -8.66 -10.08 13.57
CA VAL A 396 -9.17 -11.44 13.42
C VAL A 396 -9.72 -11.95 14.74
N GLY A 397 -10.94 -12.46 14.69
CA GLY A 397 -11.63 -13.04 15.83
C GLY A 397 -12.41 -14.30 15.45
N TYR A 398 -13.28 -14.74 16.34
CA TYR A 398 -14.21 -15.83 16.09
C TYR A 398 -15.32 -15.41 15.14
N VAL A 399 -15.60 -16.21 14.10
CA VAL A 399 -16.68 -15.96 13.14
C VAL A 399 -17.65 -17.14 13.01
N GLY A 400 -17.32 -18.30 13.57
CA GLY A 400 -18.16 -19.47 13.49
C GLY A 400 -17.41 -20.78 13.76
N GLU A 401 -17.97 -21.87 13.30
CA GLU A 401 -17.44 -23.21 13.52
C GLU A 401 -17.32 -24.00 12.22
N TRP A 402 -16.44 -24.99 12.22
CA TRP A 402 -16.34 -25.96 11.17
C TRP A 402 -16.34 -27.40 11.72
N HIS A 403 -16.84 -28.34 10.94
CA HIS A 403 -16.66 -29.75 11.18
C HIS A 403 -16.55 -30.53 9.89
N SER A 404 -16.14 -31.78 9.99
CA SER A 404 -15.99 -32.66 8.84
C SER A 404 -16.95 -33.84 8.94
N HIS A 405 -17.42 -34.31 7.78
CA HIS A 405 -18.09 -35.60 7.67
C HIS A 405 -17.09 -36.72 7.43
N PRO A 406 -17.43 -37.98 7.76
CA PRO A 406 -16.55 -39.11 7.63
C PRO A 406 -16.22 -39.45 6.18
N PRO A 407 -15.26 -40.38 5.90
CA PRO A 407 -14.95 -40.83 4.54
C PRO A 407 -16.19 -41.31 3.78
N GLY A 408 -16.28 -40.96 2.50
CA GLY A 408 -17.39 -41.32 1.63
C GLY A 408 -18.67 -40.49 1.76
N HIS A 409 -18.68 -39.45 2.65
CA HIS A 409 -19.85 -38.58 2.86
C HIS A 409 -19.63 -37.19 2.28
N SER A 410 -20.72 -36.63 1.73
CA SER A 410 -20.75 -35.24 1.23
C SER A 410 -20.84 -34.24 2.39
N ALA A 411 -20.62 -32.96 2.09
CA ALA A 411 -20.81 -31.86 3.05
C ALA A 411 -22.28 -31.47 3.25
N SER A 412 -23.25 -32.26 2.79
CA SER A 412 -24.67 -31.98 2.95
C SER A 412 -25.05 -31.95 4.44
N PRO A 413 -25.66 -30.87 4.96
CA PRO A 413 -25.94 -30.73 6.37
C PRO A 413 -26.95 -31.76 6.85
N SER A 414 -26.68 -32.39 7.98
CA SER A 414 -27.62 -33.22 8.72
C SER A 414 -28.61 -32.36 9.52
N ARG A 415 -29.65 -33.01 10.05
CA ARG A 415 -30.57 -32.32 11.00
C ARG A 415 -29.83 -31.80 12.24
N HIS A 416 -28.79 -32.52 12.66
CA HIS A 416 -28.00 -32.14 13.84
C HIS A 416 -27.21 -30.85 13.54
N ASP A 417 -26.60 -30.75 12.36
CA ASP A 417 -25.84 -29.57 11.93
C ASP A 417 -26.72 -28.32 11.87
N LEU A 418 -27.96 -28.47 11.40
CA LEU A 418 -28.91 -27.36 11.36
C LEU A 418 -29.34 -26.91 12.78
N VAL A 419 -29.48 -27.83 13.74
CA VAL A 419 -29.73 -27.49 15.15
C VAL A 419 -28.52 -26.77 15.77
N GLN A 420 -27.32 -27.26 15.47
CA GLN A 420 -26.10 -26.60 15.93
C GLN A 420 -25.97 -25.19 15.36
N LEU A 421 -26.29 -24.98 14.07
CA LEU A 421 -26.28 -23.65 13.45
C LEU A 421 -27.24 -22.67 14.15
N VAL A 422 -28.43 -23.15 14.60
CA VAL A 422 -29.36 -22.32 15.38
C VAL A 422 -28.73 -21.90 16.72
N HIS A 423 -28.08 -22.83 17.43
CA HIS A 423 -27.38 -22.47 18.66
C HIS A 423 -26.23 -21.48 18.45
N LEU A 424 -25.45 -21.66 17.39
CA LEU A 424 -24.41 -20.70 17.03
C LEU A 424 -24.99 -19.32 16.71
N ALA A 425 -26.06 -19.27 15.94
CA ALA A 425 -26.75 -18.01 15.60
C ALA A 425 -27.26 -17.28 16.84
N LEU A 426 -27.84 -18.00 17.79
CA LEU A 426 -28.28 -17.41 19.04
C LEU A 426 -27.12 -16.85 19.87
N GLY A 427 -25.99 -17.59 19.94
CA GLY A 427 -24.78 -17.09 20.61
C GLY A 427 -24.13 -15.87 19.96
N MET A 428 -24.20 -15.74 18.65
CA MET A 428 -23.64 -14.60 17.91
C MET A 428 -24.59 -13.39 17.87
N ALA A 429 -25.88 -13.60 18.11
CA ALA A 429 -26.89 -12.55 18.06
C ALA A 429 -26.70 -11.44 19.10
N ASP A 430 -26.12 -11.77 20.26
CA ASP A 430 -25.80 -10.79 21.31
C ASP A 430 -24.77 -9.74 20.82
N ASP A 431 -23.90 -10.13 19.91
CA ASP A 431 -22.92 -9.25 19.27
C ASP A 431 -23.44 -8.62 17.95
N GLY A 432 -24.69 -8.91 17.56
CA GLY A 432 -25.28 -8.46 16.31
C GLY A 432 -24.67 -9.09 15.07
N LEU A 433 -24.01 -10.24 15.19
CA LEU A 433 -23.32 -10.94 14.13
C LEU A 433 -24.05 -12.20 13.68
N PRO A 434 -24.07 -12.54 12.39
CA PRO A 434 -24.51 -13.86 11.94
C PRO A 434 -23.45 -14.92 12.26
N ALA A 435 -23.87 -16.14 12.51
CA ALA A 435 -22.96 -17.28 12.68
C ALA A 435 -22.64 -17.92 11.31
N VAL A 436 -21.41 -18.39 11.15
CA VAL A 436 -20.97 -19.20 10.01
C VAL A 436 -20.70 -20.63 10.44
N GLN A 437 -21.25 -21.60 9.74
CA GLN A 437 -20.93 -23.01 9.89
C GLN A 437 -20.40 -23.56 8.58
N LEU A 438 -19.24 -24.22 8.62
CA LEU A 438 -18.57 -24.80 7.47
C LEU A 438 -18.47 -26.32 7.65
N ILE A 439 -18.93 -27.08 6.67
CA ILE A 439 -18.91 -28.55 6.64
C ILE A 439 -17.94 -29.00 5.56
N VAL A 440 -17.01 -29.88 5.90
CA VAL A 440 -16.04 -30.47 4.97
C VAL A 440 -16.42 -31.91 4.64
N GLY A 441 -16.91 -32.15 3.44
CA GLY A 441 -17.20 -33.47 2.89
C GLY A 441 -16.01 -34.11 2.19
N GLU A 442 -16.26 -35.24 1.52
CA GLU A 442 -15.23 -35.98 0.76
C GLU A 442 -14.70 -35.16 -0.42
N GLN A 443 -15.57 -34.65 -1.26
CA GLN A 443 -15.25 -33.92 -2.48
C GLN A 443 -15.68 -32.46 -2.43
N ASP A 444 -16.56 -32.09 -1.48
CA ASP A 444 -17.27 -30.83 -1.42
C ASP A 444 -17.02 -30.10 -0.10
N LEU A 445 -17.46 -28.86 -0.06
CA LEU A 445 -17.45 -28.01 1.09
C LEU A 445 -18.76 -27.21 1.08
N GLN A 446 -19.49 -27.21 2.18
CA GLN A 446 -20.71 -26.44 2.32
C GLN A 446 -20.59 -25.42 3.43
N ILE A 447 -21.10 -24.22 3.17
CA ILE A 447 -21.11 -23.14 4.14
C ILE A 447 -22.56 -22.70 4.37
N LEU A 448 -22.92 -22.60 5.63
CA LEU A 448 -24.25 -22.19 6.10
C LEU A 448 -24.11 -20.92 6.93
N GLN A 449 -25.14 -20.08 6.85
CA GLN A 449 -25.27 -18.89 7.70
C GLN A 449 -26.51 -19.03 8.57
N GLY A 450 -26.33 -18.78 9.87
CA GLY A 450 -27.43 -18.61 10.82
C GLY A 450 -27.51 -17.14 11.25
N ALA A 451 -28.69 -16.56 11.21
CA ALA A 451 -28.96 -15.23 11.75
C ALA A 451 -30.28 -15.24 12.52
N VAL A 452 -30.34 -14.49 13.62
CA VAL A 452 -31.59 -14.23 14.34
C VAL A 452 -32.21 -12.97 13.72
N GLN A 453 -33.45 -13.08 13.28
CA GLN A 453 -34.22 -11.98 12.72
C GLN A 453 -34.99 -11.24 13.80
#